data_aa4f71ef47ad0482969576985b026420
#
_entry.id   aa4f71ef47ad0482969576985b026420
#
_cell.length_a   1.000
_cell.length_b   1.000
_cell.length_c   1.000
_cell.angle_alpha   90.00
_cell.angle_beta   90.00
_cell.angle_gamma   90.00
#
_symmetry.space_group_name_H-M   'P 1'
#
loop_
_entity.id
_entity.type
_entity.pdbx_description
1 polymer ?
#
loop_
_entity_poly.entity_id
_entity_poly.type
_entity_poly.pdbx_seq_one_letter_code
_entity_poly.pdbx_strand_id
1 'polypeptide(L)'
;MLMILMKFEAVDCSINIICGVHVLAHNQEFNFTEYNEVKNCYPHGYHGVDRYGRPLYIERIGMVDLNKLGQVTTFERFIKHHVSEQEKTLKLRFPACSLAAKSHIASTTSILDVNGVVRTFF
;
A
#
# COMPACT_ATOMS: atom_id res chain seq x y z
N MET A 1 7.84 -5.19 -20.41
CA MET A 1 7.21 -4.95 -19.07
C MET A 1 8.29 -4.45 -18.14
N LEU A 2 8.22 -3.20 -17.72
CA LEU A 2 9.16 -2.64 -16.75
C LEU A 2 8.56 -2.85 -15.35
N MET A 3 9.16 -3.73 -14.57
CA MET A 3 8.81 -3.97 -13.16
C MET A 3 9.93 -3.47 -12.27
N ILE A 4 9.57 -2.66 -11.29
CA ILE A 4 10.50 -2.20 -10.26
C ILE A 4 10.21 -2.97 -8.99
N LEU A 5 11.18 -3.77 -8.55
CA LEU A 5 11.12 -4.46 -7.26
C LEU A 5 11.72 -3.54 -6.20
N MET A 6 10.90 -3.09 -5.26
CA MET A 6 11.35 -2.28 -4.14
C MET A 6 11.15 -3.05 -2.84
N LYS A 7 12.17 -3.02 -2.00
CA LYS A 7 12.12 -3.54 -0.64
C LYS A 7 11.92 -2.35 0.30
N PHE A 8 10.78 -2.31 0.98
CA PHE A 8 10.55 -1.34 2.04
C PHE A 8 10.84 -2.00 3.39
N GLU A 9 11.80 -1.45 4.10
CA GLU A 9 12.05 -1.84 5.49
C GLU A 9 11.20 -0.95 6.41
N ALA A 10 10.58 -1.54 7.41
CA ALA A 10 9.69 -0.85 8.34
C ALA A 10 10.44 0.11 9.31
N VAL A 11 11.69 0.41 9.01
CA VAL A 11 12.58 1.11 9.95
C VAL A 11 12.41 2.62 9.95
N ASP A 12 11.69 3.21 9.00
CA ASP A 12 11.57 4.66 9.01
C ASP A 12 10.27 5.15 9.64
N CYS A 13 10.32 5.26 10.95
CA CYS A 13 9.38 6.09 11.73
C CYS A 13 9.32 7.55 11.22
N SER A 14 10.31 7.98 10.45
CA SER A 14 10.39 9.29 9.81
C SER A 14 9.38 9.51 8.69
N ILE A 15 8.95 8.48 7.99
CA ILE A 15 7.87 8.60 6.99
C ILE A 15 6.54 8.95 7.67
N ASN A 16 6.31 8.47 8.88
CA ASN A 16 5.15 8.83 9.69
C ASN A 16 5.15 10.31 10.11
N ILE A 17 6.31 10.92 10.25
CA ILE A 17 6.48 12.33 10.62
C ILE A 17 6.25 13.25 9.41
N ILE A 18 6.71 12.86 8.23
CA ILE A 18 6.62 13.68 7.00
C ILE A 18 5.18 13.80 6.50
N CYS A 19 4.34 12.79 6.71
CA CYS A 19 2.95 12.82 6.24
C CYS A 19 1.93 13.41 7.23
N GLY A 20 2.33 13.86 8.42
CA GLY A 20 1.38 14.32 9.45
C GLY A 20 0.42 13.22 9.93
N VAL A 21 0.79 11.97 9.72
CA VAL A 21 -0.03 10.77 9.87
C VAL A 21 -0.36 10.46 11.32
N HIS A 22 0.40 11.01 12.26
CA HIS A 22 0.17 10.79 13.70
C HIS A 22 -1.20 11.27 14.19
N VAL A 23 -1.83 12.19 13.46
CA VAL A 23 -3.16 12.74 13.84
C VAL A 23 -4.29 11.84 13.32
N LEU A 24 -4.05 11.01 12.32
CA LEU A 24 -5.07 10.19 11.66
C LEU A 24 -5.21 8.78 12.27
N ALA A 25 -4.23 8.34 13.05
CA ALA A 25 -4.19 7.00 13.65
C ALA A 25 -5.29 6.78 14.72
N HIS A 26 -5.99 7.81 15.14
CA HIS A 26 -6.99 7.72 16.20
C HIS A 26 -8.42 7.41 15.72
N ASN A 27 -8.68 7.33 14.41
CA ASN A 27 -10.00 6.98 13.92
C ASN A 27 -10.12 5.45 13.72
N GLN A 28 -10.46 4.74 14.80
CA GLN A 28 -10.73 3.31 14.80
C GLN A 28 -11.97 2.92 13.95
N GLU A 29 -12.72 3.89 13.45
CA GLU A 29 -13.97 3.67 12.69
C GLU A 29 -13.90 4.11 11.22
N PHE A 30 -12.69 4.28 10.66
CA PHE A 30 -12.59 4.67 9.26
C PHE A 30 -13.04 3.51 8.35
N ASN A 31 -14.21 3.67 7.73
CA ASN A 31 -14.73 2.75 6.73
C ASN A 31 -14.53 3.33 5.32
N PHE A 32 -13.76 2.61 4.50
CA PHE A 32 -13.49 2.96 3.11
C PHE A 32 -14.47 2.20 2.21
N THR A 33 -15.70 2.72 2.12
CA THR A 33 -16.81 2.06 1.40
C THR A 33 -16.56 1.96 -0.10
N GLU A 34 -15.81 2.91 -0.67
CA GLU A 34 -15.46 2.99 -2.09
C GLU A 34 -14.26 2.12 -2.51
N TYR A 35 -13.85 1.18 -1.65
CA TYR A 35 -12.65 0.35 -1.89
C TYR A 35 -12.65 -0.36 -3.24
N ASN A 36 -13.77 -0.95 -3.63
CA ASN A 36 -13.87 -1.71 -4.89
C ASN A 36 -13.77 -0.80 -6.11
N GLU A 37 -14.42 0.35 -6.07
CA GLU A 37 -14.36 1.34 -7.15
C GLU A 37 -12.95 1.92 -7.28
N VAL A 38 -12.30 2.24 -6.16
CA VAL A 38 -10.92 2.69 -6.14
C VAL A 38 -10.00 1.61 -6.71
N LYS A 39 -10.19 0.36 -6.35
CA LYS A 39 -9.39 -0.76 -6.88
C LYS A 39 -9.50 -0.93 -8.39
N ASN A 40 -10.65 -0.60 -8.97
CA ASN A 40 -10.85 -0.66 -10.43
C ASN A 40 -10.08 0.42 -11.19
N CYS A 41 -9.89 1.61 -10.60
CA CYS A 41 -9.15 2.70 -11.23
C CYS A 41 -7.71 2.85 -10.70
N TYR A 42 -7.37 2.18 -9.61
CA TYR A 42 -6.04 2.11 -9.02
C TYR A 42 -5.76 0.69 -8.50
N PRO A 43 -5.34 -0.24 -9.37
CA PRO A 43 -5.12 -1.62 -8.99
C PRO A 43 -3.91 -1.77 -8.05
N HIS A 44 -4.17 -2.19 -6.83
CA HIS A 44 -3.14 -2.41 -5.80
C HIS A 44 -3.62 -3.42 -4.75
N GLY A 45 -2.71 -3.98 -4.00
CA GLY A 45 -3.05 -4.81 -2.85
C GLY A 45 -1.98 -5.81 -2.43
N TYR A 46 -2.20 -6.39 -1.28
CA TYR A 46 -1.38 -7.50 -0.80
C TYR A 46 -1.77 -8.80 -1.48
N HIS A 47 -0.77 -9.62 -1.81
CA HIS A 47 -0.95 -10.86 -2.56
C HIS A 47 0.00 -11.96 -2.06
N GLY A 48 -0.33 -12.55 -0.92
CA GLY A 48 0.48 -13.61 -0.32
C GLY A 48 1.81 -13.12 0.27
N VAL A 49 2.79 -14.00 0.26
CA VAL A 49 4.12 -13.75 0.80
C VAL A 49 5.21 -14.16 -0.22
N ASP A 50 6.38 -13.56 -0.09
CA ASP A 50 7.54 -13.96 -0.88
C ASP A 50 8.22 -15.23 -0.28
N ARG A 51 9.29 -15.71 -0.95
CA ARG A 51 10.04 -16.90 -0.49
C ARG A 51 10.70 -16.75 0.89
N TYR A 52 10.80 -15.54 1.40
CA TYR A 52 11.35 -15.23 2.72
C TYR A 52 10.28 -15.02 3.78
N GLY A 53 9.00 -15.20 3.42
CA GLY A 53 7.86 -15.01 4.31
C GLY A 53 7.42 -13.56 4.47
N ARG A 54 7.94 -12.62 3.68
CA ARG A 54 7.55 -11.21 3.74
C ARG A 54 6.25 -10.97 2.99
N PRO A 55 5.33 -10.13 3.50
CA PRO A 55 4.13 -9.76 2.75
C PRO A 55 4.48 -9.21 1.37
N LEU A 56 3.76 -9.65 0.35
CA LEU A 56 3.95 -9.19 -1.02
C LEU A 56 2.87 -8.16 -1.36
N TYR A 57 3.28 -6.93 -1.65
CA TYR A 57 2.41 -5.84 -2.11
C TYR A 57 2.62 -5.59 -3.59
N ILE A 58 1.54 -5.55 -4.35
CA ILE A 58 1.58 -5.31 -5.79
C ILE A 58 0.81 -4.02 -6.11
N GLU A 59 1.40 -3.15 -6.91
CA GLU A 59 0.83 -1.87 -7.30
C GLU A 59 1.06 -1.63 -8.79
N ARG A 60 -0.04 -1.45 -9.53
CA ARG A 60 0.00 -1.25 -10.98
C ARG A 60 -0.16 0.23 -11.31
N ILE A 61 0.89 1.01 -11.06
CA ILE A 61 0.91 2.47 -11.21
C ILE A 61 0.61 2.88 -12.65
N GLY A 62 1.07 2.10 -13.63
CA GLY A 62 0.82 2.39 -15.06
C GLY A 62 -0.65 2.24 -15.49
N MET A 63 -1.49 1.65 -14.66
CA MET A 63 -2.93 1.49 -14.91
C MET A 63 -3.81 2.47 -14.13
N VAL A 64 -3.21 3.40 -13.41
CA VAL A 64 -3.98 4.37 -12.62
C VAL A 64 -4.72 5.35 -13.52
N ASP A 65 -6.04 5.45 -13.32
CA ASP A 65 -6.90 6.46 -13.95
C ASP A 65 -7.22 7.56 -12.92
N LEU A 66 -6.41 8.61 -12.91
CA LEU A 66 -6.55 9.71 -11.96
C LEU A 66 -7.89 10.45 -12.10
N ASN A 67 -8.44 10.54 -13.31
CA ASN A 67 -9.73 11.20 -13.52
C ASN A 67 -10.86 10.42 -12.85
N LYS A 68 -10.88 9.11 -13.04
CA LYS A 68 -11.86 8.23 -12.37
C LYS A 68 -11.64 8.20 -10.88
N LEU A 69 -10.38 8.12 -10.43
CA LEU A 69 -10.06 8.10 -9.01
C LEU A 69 -10.61 9.33 -8.29
N GLY A 70 -10.44 10.53 -8.87
CA GLY A 70 -10.98 11.77 -8.31
C GLY A 70 -12.51 11.86 -8.30
N GLN A 71 -13.21 11.06 -9.12
CA GLN A 71 -14.68 10.98 -9.10
C GLN A 71 -15.19 9.99 -8.02
N VAL A 72 -14.39 8.99 -7.69
CA VAL A 72 -14.77 7.91 -6.77
C VAL A 72 -14.46 8.27 -5.32
N THR A 73 -13.32 8.91 -5.07
CA THR A 73 -12.87 9.22 -3.69
C THR A 73 -12.19 10.58 -3.62
N THR A 74 -12.07 11.12 -2.42
CA THR A 74 -11.28 12.33 -2.17
C THR A 74 -9.84 11.95 -1.82
N PHE A 75 -8.89 12.85 -2.08
CA PHE A 75 -7.49 12.65 -1.70
C PHE A 75 -7.32 12.35 -0.21
N GLU A 76 -8.06 13.05 0.65
CA GLU A 76 -8.01 12.82 2.10
C GLU A 76 -8.43 11.40 2.48
N ARG A 77 -9.55 10.91 1.94
CA ARG A 77 -10.04 9.55 2.21
C ARG A 77 -9.08 8.50 1.67
N PHE A 78 -8.53 8.74 0.47
CA PHE A 78 -7.53 7.87 -0.14
C PHE A 78 -6.27 7.74 0.73
N ILE A 79 -5.76 8.85 1.27
CA ILE A 79 -4.62 8.83 2.20
C ILE A 79 -4.97 8.11 3.50
N LYS A 80 -6.15 8.36 4.08
CA LYS A 80 -6.61 7.63 5.28
C LYS A 80 -6.66 6.12 5.06
N HIS A 81 -7.10 5.68 3.88
CA HIS A 81 -7.07 4.28 3.50
C HIS A 81 -5.65 3.71 3.49
N HIS A 82 -4.70 4.39 2.85
CA HIS A 82 -3.30 3.96 2.83
C HIS A 82 -2.70 3.84 4.24
N VAL A 83 -2.96 4.82 5.10
CA VAL A 83 -2.53 4.78 6.50
C VAL A 83 -3.12 3.60 7.24
N SER A 84 -4.41 3.36 7.09
CA SER A 84 -5.10 2.22 7.70
C SER A 84 -4.48 0.88 7.24
N GLU A 85 -4.14 0.74 5.95
CA GLU A 85 -3.49 -0.46 5.44
C GLU A 85 -2.06 -0.63 5.98
N GLN A 86 -1.31 0.45 6.17
CA GLN A 86 0.01 0.39 6.82
C GLN A 86 -0.10 -0.03 8.29
N GLU A 87 -1.07 0.49 9.03
CA GLU A 87 -1.32 0.05 10.41
C GLU A 87 -1.69 -1.43 10.50
N LYS A 88 -2.53 -1.91 9.59
CA LYS A 88 -2.86 -3.35 9.49
C LYS A 88 -1.61 -4.18 9.18
N THR A 89 -0.69 -3.66 8.39
CA THR A 89 0.57 -4.35 8.09
C THR A 89 1.42 -4.50 9.34
N LEU A 90 1.57 -3.42 10.10
CA LEU A 90 2.34 -3.44 11.36
C LEU A 90 1.68 -4.33 12.43
N LYS A 91 0.38 -4.21 12.61
CA LYS A 91 -0.37 -4.86 13.71
C LYS A 91 -0.76 -6.31 13.42
N LEU A 92 -0.96 -6.67 12.15
CA LEU A 92 -1.51 -7.98 11.77
C LEU A 92 -0.59 -8.75 10.81
N ARG A 93 -0.16 -8.15 9.69
CA ARG A 93 0.56 -8.89 8.64
C ARG A 93 1.96 -9.30 9.09
N PHE A 94 2.74 -8.38 9.66
CA PHE A 94 4.09 -8.71 10.14
C PHE A 94 4.10 -9.74 11.28
N PRO A 95 3.25 -9.65 12.31
CA PRO A 95 3.15 -10.71 13.30
C PRO A 95 2.74 -12.06 12.72
N ALA A 96 1.74 -12.09 11.83
CA ALA A 96 1.30 -13.32 11.19
C ALA A 96 2.40 -13.95 10.31
N CYS A 97 3.09 -13.13 9.50
CA CYS A 97 4.20 -13.58 8.67
C CYS A 97 5.39 -14.07 9.52
N SER A 98 5.68 -13.39 10.63
CA SER A 98 6.75 -13.79 11.55
C SER A 98 6.48 -15.16 12.19
N LEU A 99 5.23 -15.41 12.60
CA LEU A 99 4.82 -16.70 13.14
C LEU A 99 4.93 -17.81 12.08
N ALA A 100 4.44 -17.57 10.88
CA ALA A 100 4.48 -18.54 9.79
C ALA A 100 5.90 -18.85 9.32
N ALA A 101 6.76 -17.83 9.23
CA ALA A 101 8.15 -17.98 8.82
C ALA A 101 9.08 -18.47 9.94
N LYS A 102 8.60 -18.53 11.19
CA LYS A 102 9.40 -18.82 12.40
C LYS A 102 10.64 -17.93 12.51
N SER A 103 10.53 -16.69 12.03
CA SER A 103 11.60 -15.68 12.05
C SER A 103 10.97 -14.29 12.08
N HIS A 104 11.72 -13.29 12.53
CA HIS A 104 11.23 -11.92 12.58
C HIS A 104 11.05 -11.34 11.17
N ILE A 105 9.80 -10.96 10.83
CA ILE A 105 9.46 -10.30 9.58
C ILE A 105 8.98 -8.87 9.90
N ALA A 106 9.70 -7.88 9.39
CA ALA A 106 9.41 -6.45 9.58
C ALA A 106 9.58 -5.64 8.29
N SER A 107 9.53 -6.29 7.14
CA SER A 107 9.60 -5.64 5.83
C SER A 107 8.61 -6.25 4.85
N THR A 108 8.19 -5.44 3.88
CA THR A 108 7.31 -5.83 2.78
C THR A 108 8.12 -5.90 1.49
N THR A 109 7.83 -6.86 0.65
CA THR A 109 8.32 -6.88 -0.74
C THR A 109 7.27 -6.22 -1.62
N SER A 110 7.62 -5.15 -2.32
CA SER A 110 6.71 -4.42 -3.21
C SER A 110 7.09 -4.61 -4.67
N ILE A 111 6.10 -4.88 -5.50
CA ILE A 111 6.22 -4.95 -6.96
C ILE A 111 5.45 -3.77 -7.54
N LEU A 112 6.17 -2.88 -8.24
CA LEU A 112 5.57 -1.75 -8.94
C LEU A 112 5.54 -2.03 -10.44
N ASP A 113 4.36 -2.15 -11.00
CA ASP A 113 4.17 -2.20 -12.45
C ASP A 113 3.97 -0.79 -12.98
N VAL A 114 5.00 -0.28 -13.65
CA VAL A 114 5.03 1.08 -14.22
C VAL A 114 4.76 1.09 -15.72
N ASN A 115 4.30 -0.01 -16.28
CA ASN A 115 3.99 -0.10 -17.70
C ASN A 115 2.83 0.86 -18.05
N GLY A 116 3.10 1.84 -18.90
CA GLY A 116 2.14 2.89 -19.28
C GLY A 116 2.39 4.26 -18.65
N VAL A 117 3.19 4.37 -17.59
CA VAL A 117 3.51 5.66 -16.95
C VAL A 117 4.23 6.62 -17.90
N VAL A 118 5.10 6.11 -18.77
CA VAL A 118 5.94 6.91 -19.66
C VAL A 118 5.16 7.68 -20.73
N ARG A 119 3.90 7.32 -20.98
CA ARG A 119 3.07 8.01 -21.97
C ARG A 119 2.41 9.29 -21.48
N THR A 120 2.48 9.59 -20.20
CA THR A 120 1.77 10.74 -19.59
C THR A 120 2.68 11.94 -19.32
N PHE A 121 3.99 11.79 -19.47
CA PHE A 121 4.98 12.84 -19.16
C PHE A 121 5.77 13.38 -20.35
N PHE A 122 5.38 13.01 -21.57
CA PHE A 122 6.00 13.57 -22.79
C PHE A 122 4.95 14.06 -23.78
#